data_3d72704a9a76478d60bd430a6d455702
#
_entry.id   3d72704a9a76478d60bd430a6d455702
#
_cell.length_a   1.000
_cell.length_b   1.000
_cell.length_c   1.000
_cell.angle_alpha   90.00
_cell.angle_beta   90.00
_cell.angle_gamma   90.00
#
_symmetry.space_group_name_H-M   'P 1'
#
loop_
_entity.id
_entity.type
_entity.pdbx_description
1 polymer ?
#
loop_
_entity_poly.entity_id
_entity_poly.type
_entity_poly.pdbx_seq_one_letter_code
_entity_poly.pdbx_strand_id
1 'polypeptide(L)'
;ARLATQPPGSVPHTTLVHWLTQAIKAEKADYDIVPMGIDATQNALLTGAVDGATIREPADTIVTQRNPNIKVVALGGEMFPNQPGTVVALSGAFMTKNAAAVQKLVDALVRADALIKQNPKRVAPHVEAALGKGIVDIATIEKALVSPASKFVADPRVIMDATAKMQAYQVSIGTLDKDVPLDGLFDPS
;
A
#
# COMPACT_ATOMS: atom_id res chain seq x y z
N ALA A 1 21.73 9.28 4.23
CA ALA A 1 20.48 9.00 4.95
C ALA A 1 20.18 7.49 4.93
N ARG A 2 19.67 6.93 6.03
CA ARG A 2 19.18 5.54 6.12
C ARG A 2 17.68 5.51 5.93
N LEU A 3 17.22 4.79 4.91
CA LEU A 3 15.82 4.78 4.49
C LEU A 3 15.25 3.36 4.55
N ALA A 4 14.29 3.13 5.43
CA ALA A 4 13.65 1.84 5.59
C ALA A 4 12.54 1.60 4.55
N THR A 5 12.48 0.40 4.02
CA THR A 5 11.42 -0.03 3.10
C THR A 5 11.26 -1.54 3.12
N GLN A 6 10.22 -2.05 2.49
CA GLN A 6 10.04 -3.48 2.29
C GLN A 6 11.08 -4.02 1.29
N PRO A 7 11.27 -5.35 1.22
CA PRO A 7 12.28 -5.95 0.34
C PRO A 7 12.21 -5.51 -1.12
N PRO A 8 13.33 -5.59 -1.87
CA PRO A 8 13.36 -5.31 -3.31
C PRO A 8 12.26 -6.04 -4.07
N GLY A 9 11.68 -5.38 -5.08
CA GLY A 9 10.55 -5.88 -5.87
C GLY A 9 9.16 -5.57 -5.26
N SER A 10 9.09 -5.16 -4.00
CA SER A 10 7.82 -4.69 -3.41
C SER A 10 7.43 -3.31 -3.94
N VAL A 11 6.13 -2.99 -3.90
CA VAL A 11 5.63 -1.65 -4.27
C VAL A 11 6.28 -0.54 -3.45
N PRO A 12 6.40 -0.63 -2.10
CA PRO A 12 7.08 0.40 -1.31
C PRO A 12 8.55 0.61 -1.70
N HIS A 13 9.29 -0.46 -1.95
CA HIS A 13 10.68 -0.35 -2.41
C HIS A 13 10.76 0.34 -3.78
N THR A 14 9.95 -0.09 -4.74
CA THR A 14 9.91 0.47 -6.08
C THR A 14 9.55 1.96 -6.07
N THR A 15 8.58 2.34 -5.24
CA THR A 15 8.16 3.74 -5.05
C THR A 15 9.28 4.58 -4.43
N LEU A 16 9.98 4.05 -3.42
CA LEU A 16 11.13 4.74 -2.82
C LEU A 16 12.26 4.97 -3.83
N VAL A 17 12.64 3.94 -4.57
CA VAL A 17 13.69 4.05 -5.60
C VAL A 17 13.30 5.07 -6.67
N HIS A 18 12.05 5.05 -7.11
CA HIS A 18 11.54 6.04 -8.07
C HIS A 18 11.64 7.47 -7.52
N TRP A 19 11.19 7.69 -6.29
CA TRP A 19 11.24 9.00 -5.64
C TRP A 19 12.68 9.50 -5.54
N LEU A 20 13.59 8.67 -5.04
CA LEU A 20 15.01 9.02 -4.89
C LEU A 20 15.66 9.37 -6.24
N THR A 21 15.43 8.57 -7.29
CA THR A 21 16.15 8.69 -8.55
C THR A 21 15.48 9.64 -9.54
N GLN A 22 14.16 9.70 -9.59
CA GLN A 22 13.42 10.48 -10.59
C GLN A 22 12.89 11.80 -10.03
N ALA A 23 12.37 11.80 -8.80
CA ALA A 23 11.76 13.01 -8.23
C ALA A 23 12.80 13.95 -7.62
N ILE A 24 13.69 13.44 -6.76
CA ILE A 24 14.69 14.29 -6.08
C ILE A 24 16.10 14.14 -6.65
N LYS A 25 16.32 13.19 -7.56
CA LYS A 25 17.62 12.95 -8.24
C LYS A 25 18.79 12.78 -7.26
N ALA A 26 18.54 12.05 -6.16
CA ALA A 26 19.56 11.75 -5.16
C ALA A 26 20.68 10.87 -5.74
N GLU A 27 21.91 11.15 -5.38
CA GLU A 27 23.02 10.30 -5.75
C GLU A 27 23.09 9.05 -4.86
N LYS A 28 23.59 7.95 -5.40
CA LYS A 28 23.65 6.66 -4.67
C LYS A 28 24.44 6.75 -3.36
N ALA A 29 25.37 7.67 -3.26
CA ALA A 29 26.15 7.93 -2.06
C ALA A 29 25.37 8.65 -0.94
N ASP A 30 24.23 9.26 -1.24
CA ASP A 30 23.47 10.07 -0.29
C ASP A 30 22.57 9.24 0.62
N TYR A 31 22.27 7.99 0.23
CA TYR A 31 21.32 7.16 0.95
C TYR A 31 21.71 5.68 1.00
N ASP A 32 21.24 5.03 2.04
CA ASP A 32 21.30 3.59 2.25
C ASP A 32 19.88 3.05 2.43
N ILE A 33 19.48 2.09 1.61
CA ILE A 33 18.18 1.45 1.69
C ILE A 33 18.28 0.24 2.61
N VAL A 34 17.47 0.24 3.68
CA VAL A 34 17.43 -0.81 4.70
C VAL A 34 16.13 -1.60 4.56
N PRO A 35 16.15 -2.79 3.95
CA PRO A 35 14.97 -3.63 3.83
C PRO A 35 14.52 -4.18 5.18
N MET A 36 13.24 -4.01 5.52
CA MET A 36 12.65 -4.55 6.74
C MET A 36 11.13 -4.75 6.64
N GLY A 37 10.56 -5.51 7.55
CA GLY A 37 9.11 -5.71 7.65
C GLY A 37 8.37 -4.45 8.13
N ILE A 38 7.05 -4.43 7.96
CA ILE A 38 6.21 -3.25 8.24
C ILE A 38 6.34 -2.78 9.69
N ASP A 39 6.20 -3.68 10.66
CA ASP A 39 6.25 -3.33 12.09
C ASP A 39 7.66 -2.86 12.50
N ALA A 40 8.69 -3.49 11.96
CA ALA A 40 10.08 -3.08 12.17
C ALA A 40 10.34 -1.68 11.60
N THR A 41 9.80 -1.39 10.41
CA THR A 41 9.91 -0.07 9.76
C THR A 41 9.28 1.03 10.61
N GLN A 42 8.06 0.79 11.12
CA GLN A 42 7.37 1.74 12.01
C GLN A 42 8.19 2.03 13.27
N ASN A 43 8.69 0.99 13.93
CA ASN A 43 9.49 1.14 15.14
C ASN A 43 10.84 1.83 14.88
N ALA A 44 11.53 1.46 13.79
CA ALA A 44 12.80 2.08 13.42
C ALA A 44 12.65 3.59 13.16
N LEU A 45 11.55 4.00 12.51
CA LEU A 45 11.26 5.42 12.27
C LEU A 45 10.93 6.16 13.58
N LEU A 46 10.13 5.58 14.48
CA LEU A 46 9.78 6.19 15.77
C LEU A 46 10.97 6.34 16.71
N THR A 47 11.91 5.41 16.68
CA THR A 47 13.12 5.42 17.53
C THR A 47 14.29 6.21 16.92
N GLY A 48 14.16 6.69 15.67
CA GLY A 48 15.26 7.37 14.96
C GLY A 48 16.37 6.43 14.50
N ALA A 49 16.13 5.13 14.46
CA ALA A 49 17.08 4.16 13.91
C ALA A 49 17.23 4.28 12.38
N VAL A 50 16.29 4.93 11.72
CA VAL A 50 16.34 5.34 10.31
C VAL A 50 15.88 6.79 10.17
N ASP A 51 16.38 7.47 9.14
CA ASP A 51 16.07 8.87 8.85
C ASP A 51 14.73 9.05 8.12
N GLY A 52 14.30 8.02 7.41
CA GLY A 52 13.05 8.01 6.68
C GLY A 52 12.57 6.59 6.38
N ALA A 53 11.32 6.46 5.94
CA ALA A 53 10.75 5.17 5.62
C ALA A 53 9.60 5.26 4.63
N THR A 54 9.37 4.18 3.87
CA THR A 54 8.10 3.97 3.19
C THR A 54 7.17 3.17 4.10
N ILE A 55 6.08 3.80 4.49
CA ILE A 55 5.05 3.20 5.33
C ILE A 55 3.68 3.37 4.67
N ARG A 56 2.69 2.70 5.18
CA ARG A 56 1.31 2.78 4.72
C ARG A 56 0.37 2.87 5.90
N GLU A 57 -0.87 3.26 5.67
CA GLU A 57 -1.88 3.28 6.71
C GLU A 57 -2.15 1.88 7.31
N PRO A 58 -2.41 1.79 8.61
CA PRO A 58 -2.52 2.88 9.60
C PRO A 58 -1.18 3.35 10.21
N ALA A 59 -0.03 2.77 9.80
CA ALA A 59 1.27 3.09 10.40
C ALA A 59 1.67 4.56 10.16
N ASP A 60 1.32 5.15 9.01
CA ASP A 60 1.53 6.57 8.72
C ASP A 60 0.82 7.46 9.74
N THR A 61 -0.47 7.25 9.94
CA THR A 61 -1.23 7.98 10.97
C THR A 61 -0.65 7.77 12.37
N ILE A 62 -0.25 6.53 12.72
CA ILE A 62 0.32 6.22 14.05
C ILE A 62 1.64 6.97 14.28
N VAL A 63 2.58 6.92 13.34
CA VAL A 63 3.91 7.54 13.54
C VAL A 63 3.83 9.05 13.61
N THR A 64 3.00 9.68 12.77
CA THR A 64 2.83 11.14 12.74
C THR A 64 2.09 11.66 13.98
N GLN A 65 1.20 10.87 14.56
CA GLN A 65 0.56 11.21 15.84
C GLN A 65 1.51 11.05 17.03
N ARG A 66 2.34 9.98 17.05
CA ARG A 66 3.27 9.71 18.16
C ARG A 66 4.48 10.63 18.15
N ASN A 67 4.92 11.05 16.98
CA ASN A 67 6.05 11.98 16.82
C ASN A 67 5.72 13.07 15.81
N PRO A 68 5.30 14.27 16.25
CA PRO A 68 4.94 15.38 15.35
C PRO A 68 6.10 15.91 14.49
N ASN A 69 7.35 15.51 14.78
CA ASN A 69 8.49 15.86 13.94
C ASN A 69 8.59 14.98 12.69
N ILE A 70 7.96 13.81 12.68
CA ILE A 70 7.86 12.96 11.49
C ILE A 70 6.87 13.58 10.52
N LYS A 71 7.26 13.75 9.27
CA LYS A 71 6.45 14.37 8.22
C LYS A 71 6.32 13.43 7.02
N VAL A 72 5.14 13.41 6.43
CA VAL A 72 4.94 12.82 5.09
C VAL A 72 5.57 13.77 4.07
N VAL A 73 6.55 13.30 3.33
CA VAL A 73 7.28 14.11 2.33
C VAL A 73 6.83 13.83 0.90
N ALA A 74 6.23 12.67 0.64
CA ALA A 74 5.67 12.30 -0.65
C ALA A 74 4.63 11.18 -0.49
N LEU A 75 3.63 11.16 -1.35
CA LEU A 75 2.65 10.08 -1.43
C LEU A 75 2.96 9.19 -2.64
N GLY A 76 2.88 7.88 -2.49
CA GLY A 76 3.13 6.92 -3.56
C GLY A 76 2.25 7.15 -4.79
N GLY A 77 1.02 7.62 -4.59
CA GLY A 77 0.09 7.95 -5.66
C GLY A 77 0.47 9.18 -6.50
N GLU A 78 1.42 9.99 -6.07
CA GLU A 78 1.98 11.09 -6.87
C GLU A 78 2.96 10.57 -7.93
N MET A 79 3.66 9.48 -7.62
CA MET A 79 4.62 8.84 -8.52
C MET A 79 3.97 7.80 -9.44
N PHE A 80 3.11 6.97 -8.86
CA PHE A 80 2.37 5.93 -9.58
C PHE A 80 0.87 6.06 -9.28
N PRO A 81 0.15 6.97 -9.98
CA PRO A 81 -1.28 7.17 -9.77
C PRO A 81 -2.07 5.87 -9.94
N ASN A 82 -2.97 5.61 -9.01
CA ASN A 82 -3.79 4.40 -8.95
C ASN A 82 -3.03 3.07 -8.73
N GLN A 83 -1.75 3.11 -8.40
CA GLN A 83 -1.01 1.89 -8.07
C GLN A 83 -1.59 1.27 -6.77
N PRO A 84 -2.04 0.01 -6.81
CA PRO A 84 -2.55 -0.65 -5.61
C PRO A 84 -1.42 -0.99 -4.64
N GLY A 85 -1.62 -0.69 -3.37
CA GLY A 85 -0.74 -1.16 -2.28
C GLY A 85 -1.08 -2.58 -1.84
N THR A 86 -2.35 -2.98 -1.97
CA THR A 86 -2.86 -4.30 -1.61
C THR A 86 -4.01 -4.66 -2.54
N VAL A 87 -4.09 -5.91 -2.93
CA VAL A 87 -5.17 -6.47 -3.76
C VAL A 87 -5.67 -7.78 -3.16
N VAL A 88 -6.90 -8.15 -3.48
CA VAL A 88 -7.41 -9.51 -3.24
C VAL A 88 -7.13 -10.33 -4.49
N ALA A 89 -6.36 -11.40 -4.34
CA ALA A 89 -6.02 -12.31 -5.43
C ALA A 89 -6.59 -13.71 -5.15
N LEU A 90 -7.18 -14.31 -6.16
CA LEU A 90 -7.74 -15.66 -6.11
C LEU A 90 -7.14 -16.50 -7.23
N SER A 91 -6.88 -17.79 -6.97
CA SER A 91 -6.44 -18.69 -8.04
C SER A 91 -7.59 -19.00 -8.99
N GLY A 92 -7.31 -19.10 -10.30
CA GLY A 92 -8.31 -19.46 -11.30
C GLY A 92 -9.01 -20.78 -11.00
N ALA A 93 -8.28 -21.78 -10.50
CA ALA A 93 -8.86 -23.07 -10.08
C ALA A 93 -9.86 -22.90 -8.93
N PHE A 94 -9.57 -22.04 -7.94
CA PHE A 94 -10.52 -21.74 -6.87
C PHE A 94 -11.76 -21.02 -7.40
N MET A 95 -11.59 -20.03 -8.25
CA MET A 95 -12.67 -19.26 -8.86
C MET A 95 -13.64 -20.18 -9.63
N THR A 96 -13.10 -21.03 -10.50
CA THR A 96 -13.93 -21.99 -11.29
C THR A 96 -14.70 -22.95 -10.38
N LYS A 97 -14.07 -23.48 -9.34
CA LYS A 97 -14.70 -24.45 -8.44
C LYS A 97 -15.73 -23.82 -7.51
N ASN A 98 -15.57 -22.54 -7.16
CA ASN A 98 -16.33 -21.87 -6.10
C ASN A 98 -16.99 -20.57 -6.58
N ALA A 99 -17.43 -20.48 -7.83
CA ALA A 99 -17.92 -19.25 -8.45
C ALA A 99 -18.95 -18.48 -7.59
N ALA A 100 -19.92 -19.18 -6.98
CA ALA A 100 -20.92 -18.55 -6.12
C ALA A 100 -20.31 -17.95 -4.82
N ALA A 101 -19.26 -18.54 -4.28
CA ALA A 101 -18.55 -17.99 -3.10
C ALA A 101 -17.70 -16.78 -3.51
N VAL A 102 -17.06 -16.83 -4.67
CA VAL A 102 -16.29 -15.73 -5.23
C VAL A 102 -17.20 -14.52 -5.46
N GLN A 103 -18.38 -14.71 -6.08
CA GLN A 103 -19.34 -13.63 -6.27
C GLN A 103 -19.76 -12.97 -4.94
N LYS A 104 -20.06 -13.77 -3.93
CA LYS A 104 -20.39 -13.24 -2.59
C LYS A 104 -19.24 -12.44 -1.96
N LEU A 105 -18.00 -12.87 -2.18
CA LEU A 105 -16.81 -12.13 -1.72
C LEU A 105 -16.69 -10.79 -2.46
N VAL A 106 -16.82 -10.77 -3.78
CA VAL A 106 -16.78 -9.54 -4.59
C VAL A 106 -17.88 -8.58 -4.14
N ASP A 107 -19.12 -9.07 -4.01
CA ASP A 107 -20.26 -8.26 -3.51
C ASP A 107 -19.97 -7.67 -2.12
N ALA A 108 -19.33 -8.44 -1.24
CA ALA A 108 -18.95 -7.96 0.09
C ALA A 108 -17.88 -6.88 0.03
N LEU A 109 -16.87 -7.02 -0.83
CA LEU A 109 -15.82 -6.03 -1.04
C LEU A 109 -16.39 -4.72 -1.61
N VAL A 110 -17.28 -4.80 -2.61
CA VAL A 110 -17.95 -3.62 -3.18
C VAL A 110 -18.77 -2.89 -2.11
N ARG A 111 -19.54 -3.63 -1.30
CA ARG A 111 -20.30 -3.02 -0.18
C ARG A 111 -19.39 -2.40 0.88
N ALA A 112 -18.26 -3.06 1.21
CA ALA A 112 -17.30 -2.53 2.17
C ALA A 112 -16.64 -1.25 1.66
N ASP A 113 -16.22 -1.21 0.38
CA ASP A 113 -15.67 -0.01 -0.26
C ASP A 113 -16.65 1.17 -0.20
N ALA A 114 -17.91 0.93 -0.57
CA ALA A 114 -18.95 1.94 -0.51
C ALA A 114 -19.18 2.44 0.93
N LEU A 115 -19.19 1.53 1.92
CA LEU A 115 -19.41 1.88 3.33
C LEU A 115 -18.24 2.70 3.90
N ILE A 116 -16.99 2.33 3.57
CA ILE A 116 -15.80 3.10 3.98
C ILE A 116 -15.91 4.55 3.48
N LYS A 117 -16.26 4.74 2.21
CA LYS A 117 -16.41 6.06 1.59
C LYS A 117 -17.55 6.89 2.19
N GLN A 118 -18.67 6.25 2.49
CA GLN A 118 -19.87 6.93 2.99
C GLN A 118 -19.83 7.18 4.50
N ASN A 119 -19.30 6.25 5.28
CA ASN A 119 -19.34 6.33 6.73
C ASN A 119 -18.14 5.63 7.40
N PRO A 120 -16.92 6.20 7.34
CA PRO A 120 -15.73 5.62 7.93
C PRO A 120 -15.86 5.40 9.44
N LYS A 121 -16.59 6.26 10.14
CA LYS A 121 -16.86 6.10 11.60
C LYS A 121 -17.61 4.81 11.93
N ARG A 122 -18.55 4.39 11.07
CA ARG A 122 -19.26 3.14 11.22
C ARG A 122 -18.35 1.93 10.95
N VAL A 123 -17.37 2.10 10.09
CA VAL A 123 -16.42 1.03 9.69
C VAL A 123 -15.33 0.81 10.73
N ALA A 124 -14.83 1.88 11.36
CA ALA A 124 -13.67 1.83 12.24
C ALA A 124 -13.76 0.78 13.38
N PRO A 125 -14.90 0.57 14.08
CA PRO A 125 -15.01 -0.51 15.07
C PRO A 125 -14.87 -1.92 14.48
N HIS A 126 -15.28 -2.14 13.23
CA HIS A 126 -15.10 -3.43 12.56
C HIS A 126 -13.64 -3.66 12.19
N VAL A 127 -12.93 -2.62 11.77
CA VAL A 127 -11.49 -2.67 11.50
C VAL A 127 -10.72 -2.94 12.80
N GLU A 128 -11.04 -2.24 13.90
CA GLU A 128 -10.45 -2.50 15.22
C GLU A 128 -10.63 -3.96 15.65
N ALA A 129 -11.86 -4.48 15.50
CA ALA A 129 -12.13 -5.88 15.85
C ALA A 129 -11.33 -6.88 15.01
N ALA A 130 -11.08 -6.58 13.73
CA ALA A 130 -10.30 -7.41 12.83
C ALA A 130 -8.78 -7.34 13.09
N LEU A 131 -8.27 -6.17 13.45
CA LEU A 131 -6.86 -5.97 13.83
C LEU A 131 -6.54 -6.56 15.21
N GLY A 132 -7.53 -6.66 16.08
CA GLY A 132 -7.41 -6.98 17.48
C GLY A 132 -7.65 -5.75 18.36
N LYS A 133 -8.57 -5.87 19.31
CA LYS A 133 -8.93 -4.78 20.20
C LYS A 133 -7.73 -4.22 20.95
N GLY A 134 -7.59 -2.90 20.96
CA GLY A 134 -6.54 -2.20 21.68
C GLY A 134 -5.18 -2.13 20.95
N ILE A 135 -5.02 -2.72 19.77
CA ILE A 135 -3.79 -2.58 18.96
C ILE A 135 -3.71 -1.17 18.36
N VAL A 136 -4.79 -0.70 17.77
CA VAL A 136 -4.95 0.66 17.24
C VAL A 136 -6.28 1.19 17.71
N ASP A 137 -6.34 2.40 18.29
CA ASP A 137 -7.58 2.99 18.75
C ASP A 137 -8.49 3.41 17.58
N ILE A 138 -9.82 3.45 17.85
CA ILE A 138 -10.84 3.75 16.84
C ILE A 138 -10.61 5.11 16.18
N ALA A 139 -10.22 6.13 16.93
CA ALA A 139 -10.00 7.48 16.38
C ALA A 139 -8.82 7.51 15.40
N THR A 140 -7.78 6.74 15.66
CA THR A 140 -6.64 6.55 14.74
C THR A 140 -7.08 5.81 13.47
N ILE A 141 -7.89 4.77 13.60
CA ILE A 141 -8.46 4.04 12.47
C ILE A 141 -9.35 4.95 11.61
N GLU A 142 -10.22 5.75 12.22
CA GLU A 142 -11.06 6.72 11.49
C GLU A 142 -10.21 7.67 10.65
N LYS A 143 -9.12 8.20 11.20
CA LYS A 143 -8.20 9.08 10.48
C LYS A 143 -7.50 8.34 9.33
N ALA A 144 -7.01 7.15 9.58
CA ALA A 144 -6.34 6.32 8.57
C ALA A 144 -7.28 5.98 7.40
N LEU A 145 -8.55 5.69 7.66
CA LEU A 145 -9.54 5.37 6.61
C LEU A 145 -9.81 6.54 5.65
N VAL A 146 -9.67 7.78 6.10
CA VAL A 146 -9.89 8.99 5.28
C VAL A 146 -8.59 9.71 4.90
N SER A 147 -7.46 9.13 5.22
CA SER A 147 -6.15 9.68 4.88
C SER A 147 -5.97 9.79 3.36
N PRO A 148 -5.26 10.82 2.86
CA PRO A 148 -4.90 10.91 1.44
C PRO A 148 -4.10 9.70 0.91
N ALA A 149 -3.42 8.98 1.81
CA ALA A 149 -2.72 7.74 1.49
C ALA A 149 -3.65 6.54 1.32
N SER A 150 -4.89 6.60 1.83
CA SER A 150 -5.88 5.53 1.73
C SER A 150 -6.81 5.75 0.55
N LYS A 151 -6.69 4.91 -0.47
CA LYS A 151 -7.62 4.87 -1.61
C LYS A 151 -8.22 3.49 -1.72
N PHE A 152 -9.50 3.37 -1.43
CA PHE A 152 -10.24 2.12 -1.59
C PHE A 152 -10.93 2.10 -2.94
N VAL A 153 -10.76 1.03 -3.71
CA VAL A 153 -11.30 0.87 -5.07
C VAL A 153 -11.79 -0.56 -5.24
N ALA A 154 -13.04 -0.72 -5.66
CA ALA A 154 -13.64 -2.02 -5.93
C ALA A 154 -13.50 -2.44 -7.41
N ASP A 155 -13.33 -1.49 -8.33
CA ASP A 155 -13.21 -1.76 -9.76
C ASP A 155 -11.75 -2.00 -10.17
N PRO A 156 -11.36 -3.22 -10.59
CA PRO A 156 -10.00 -3.53 -10.96
C PRO A 156 -9.51 -2.80 -12.22
N ARG A 157 -10.39 -2.30 -13.07
CA ARG A 157 -10.02 -1.55 -14.28
C ARG A 157 -9.24 -0.28 -13.97
N VAL A 158 -9.49 0.32 -12.80
CA VAL A 158 -8.80 1.53 -12.36
C VAL A 158 -7.29 1.32 -12.15
N ILE A 159 -6.88 0.08 -11.79
CA ILE A 159 -5.50 -0.23 -11.43
C ILE A 159 -4.70 -0.91 -12.55
N MET A 160 -5.32 -1.30 -13.66
CA MET A 160 -4.66 -2.08 -14.73
C MET A 160 -3.48 -1.33 -15.36
N ASP A 161 -3.71 -0.09 -15.79
CA ASP A 161 -2.67 0.74 -16.40
C ASP A 161 -1.53 1.07 -15.42
N ALA A 162 -1.87 1.36 -14.17
CA ALA A 162 -0.89 1.61 -13.12
C ALA A 162 -0.01 0.37 -12.85
N THR A 163 -0.61 -0.83 -12.86
CA THR A 163 0.12 -2.09 -12.70
C THR A 163 1.11 -2.31 -13.86
N ALA A 164 0.69 -2.05 -15.10
CA ALA A 164 1.57 -2.14 -16.27
C ALA A 164 2.75 -1.16 -16.17
N LYS A 165 2.50 0.09 -15.79
CA LYS A 165 3.55 1.10 -15.61
C LYS A 165 4.53 0.74 -14.49
N MET A 166 4.02 0.24 -13.37
CA MET A 166 4.86 -0.21 -12.26
C MET A 166 5.75 -1.38 -12.68
N GLN A 167 5.18 -2.38 -13.38
CA GLN A 167 5.92 -3.52 -13.90
C GLN A 167 7.05 -3.07 -14.83
N ALA A 168 6.76 -2.21 -15.82
CA ALA A 168 7.77 -1.69 -16.74
C ALA A 168 8.91 -0.96 -16.01
N TYR A 169 8.57 -0.19 -14.98
CA TYR A 169 9.59 0.47 -14.15
C TYR A 169 10.41 -0.55 -13.36
N GLN A 170 9.80 -1.58 -12.78
CA GLN A 170 10.52 -2.65 -12.06
C GLN A 170 11.48 -3.41 -12.97
N VAL A 171 11.11 -3.66 -14.23
CA VAL A 171 12.02 -4.24 -15.24
C VAL A 171 13.18 -3.28 -15.50
N SER A 172 12.92 -1.99 -15.67
CA SER A 172 13.95 -0.99 -15.96
C SER A 172 15.01 -0.84 -14.86
N ILE A 173 14.64 -1.10 -13.59
CA ILE A 173 15.54 -1.05 -12.43
C ILE A 173 16.07 -2.43 -12.01
N GLY A 174 15.76 -3.50 -12.77
CA GLY A 174 16.25 -4.86 -12.52
C GLY A 174 15.67 -5.58 -11.31
N THR A 175 14.51 -5.14 -10.79
CA THR A 175 13.80 -5.82 -9.69
C THR A 175 12.76 -6.82 -10.19
N LEU A 176 12.50 -6.83 -11.48
CA LEU A 176 11.74 -7.82 -12.21
C LEU A 176 12.53 -8.18 -13.47
N ASP A 177 12.68 -9.47 -13.78
CA ASP A 177 13.51 -9.92 -14.89
C ASP A 177 12.93 -9.57 -16.26
N LYS A 178 11.61 -9.63 -16.38
CA LYS A 178 10.87 -9.35 -17.64
C LYS A 178 9.41 -9.01 -17.34
N ASP A 179 8.76 -8.42 -18.33
CA ASP A 179 7.32 -8.21 -18.29
C ASP A 179 6.55 -9.52 -18.15
N VAL A 180 5.53 -9.51 -17.33
CA VAL A 180 4.57 -10.59 -17.11
C VAL A 180 3.28 -10.22 -17.85
N PRO A 181 2.67 -11.13 -18.63
CA PRO A 181 1.38 -10.88 -19.26
C PRO A 181 0.33 -10.51 -18.22
N LEU A 182 -0.37 -9.41 -18.44
CA LEU A 182 -1.43 -8.95 -17.56
C LEU A 182 -2.83 -9.43 -17.99
N ASP A 183 -2.91 -10.05 -19.17
CA ASP A 183 -4.15 -10.62 -19.69
C ASP A 183 -4.66 -11.73 -18.75
N GLY A 184 -5.90 -11.61 -18.32
CA GLY A 184 -6.52 -12.55 -17.37
C GLY A 184 -6.05 -12.43 -15.91
N LEU A 185 -5.17 -11.45 -15.59
CA LEU A 185 -4.81 -11.15 -14.21
C LEU A 185 -5.93 -10.41 -13.46
N PHE A 186 -6.67 -9.59 -14.18
CA PHE A 186 -7.79 -8.82 -13.63
C PHE A 186 -9.10 -9.39 -14.13
N ASP A 187 -10.04 -9.62 -13.23
CA ASP A 187 -11.40 -10.05 -13.57
C ASP A 187 -12.36 -8.90 -13.26
N PRO A 188 -12.89 -8.20 -14.29
CA PRO A 188 -13.80 -7.08 -14.12
C PRO A 188 -15.28 -7.49 -14.11
N SER A 189 -15.59 -8.81 -14.19
CA SER A 189 -16.97 -9.34 -14.24
C SER A 189 -17.71 -9.30 -12.91
#